data_a5bc624eb69ae678f1dad9f303d561c1
#
_entry.id   a5bc624eb69ae678f1dad9f303d561c1
#
_cell.length_a   1.000
_cell.length_b   1.000
_cell.length_c   1.000
_cell.angle_alpha   90.00
_cell.angle_beta   90.00
_cell.angle_gamma   90.00
#
_symmetry.space_group_name_H-M   'P 1'
#
loop_
_entity.id
_entity.type
_entity.pdbx_description
1 polymer ?
#
loop_
_entity_poly.entity_id
_entity_poly.type
_entity_poly.pdbx_seq_one_letter_code
_entity_poly.pdbx_strand_id
1 'polypeptide(L)'
;MASDKELSDFLASVEKRAFKRTAYTVRDEDAALDIVQDAMIRLAEKYADRPAAELPLLFQRILSNATMDWFRRRKVRSAVEHNFSAFEGGADDDDFDLLEMLETQDGSLGADGADTEASRAQMLQVIEHEVAQLPARQREAFLLRYWEELDVAETATVMGCSEGSVKTHCSRAVHALAKALRAKGIAP
;
A
#
# COMPACT_ATOMS: atom_id res chain seq x y z
N MET A 1 -14.85 -11.83 21.87
CA MET A 1 -14.07 -12.88 21.15
C MET A 1 -14.73 -13.09 19.81
N ALA A 2 -13.97 -13.03 18.73
CA ALA A 2 -14.51 -13.44 17.44
C ALA A 2 -14.79 -14.94 17.46
N SER A 3 -15.88 -15.37 16.84
CA SER A 3 -16.13 -16.79 16.61
C SER A 3 -15.23 -17.30 15.46
N ASP A 4 -14.98 -18.61 15.44
CA ASP A 4 -14.20 -19.23 14.33
C ASP A 4 -14.79 -18.90 12.96
N LYS A 5 -16.12 -18.77 12.90
CA LYS A 5 -16.82 -18.37 11.67
C LYS A 5 -16.52 -16.93 11.29
N GLU A 6 -16.59 -15.98 12.23
CA GLU A 6 -16.28 -14.56 11.96
C GLU A 6 -14.83 -14.38 11.52
N LEU A 7 -13.91 -15.10 12.15
CA LEU A 7 -12.50 -15.10 11.74
C LEU A 7 -12.32 -15.65 10.32
N SER A 8 -12.94 -16.78 10.01
CA SER A 8 -12.89 -17.40 8.68
C SER A 8 -13.50 -16.50 7.60
N ASP A 9 -14.68 -15.93 7.87
CA ASP A 9 -15.35 -15.01 6.94
C ASP A 9 -14.51 -13.74 6.71
N PHE A 10 -13.89 -13.21 7.77
CA PHE A 10 -12.98 -12.07 7.66
C PHE A 10 -11.77 -12.40 6.79
N LEU A 11 -11.05 -13.51 7.05
CA LEU A 11 -9.88 -13.92 6.30
C LEU A 11 -10.21 -14.11 4.81
N ALA A 12 -11.32 -14.76 4.49
CA ALA A 12 -11.77 -14.94 3.12
C ALA A 12 -12.09 -13.60 2.42
N SER A 13 -12.60 -12.61 3.17
CA SER A 13 -12.94 -11.29 2.63
C SER A 13 -11.72 -10.44 2.28
N VAL A 14 -10.62 -10.58 3.03
CA VAL A 14 -9.42 -9.73 2.87
C VAL A 14 -8.32 -10.36 2.00
N GLU A 15 -8.35 -11.68 1.78
CA GLU A 15 -7.28 -12.43 1.11
C GLU A 15 -6.87 -11.83 -0.24
N LYS A 16 -7.82 -11.66 -1.16
CA LYS A 16 -7.55 -11.15 -2.51
C LYS A 16 -7.00 -9.72 -2.49
N ARG A 17 -7.56 -8.87 -1.62
CA ARG A 17 -7.13 -7.48 -1.50
C ARG A 17 -5.72 -7.41 -0.91
N ALA A 18 -5.46 -8.18 0.14
CA ALA A 18 -4.16 -8.30 0.78
C ALA A 18 -3.09 -8.83 -0.20
N PHE A 19 -3.41 -9.88 -0.96
CA PHE A 19 -2.51 -10.41 -1.98
C PHE A 19 -2.16 -9.35 -3.03
N LYS A 20 -3.17 -8.69 -3.61
CA LYS A 20 -2.95 -7.67 -4.63
C LYS A 20 -2.06 -6.53 -4.12
N ARG A 21 -2.34 -6.01 -2.92
CA ARG A 21 -1.52 -4.97 -2.29
C ARG A 21 -0.08 -5.43 -2.04
N THR A 22 0.09 -6.64 -1.50
CA THR A 22 1.42 -7.19 -1.19
C THR A 22 2.22 -7.43 -2.46
N ALA A 23 1.60 -7.97 -3.52
CA ALA A 23 2.24 -8.16 -4.81
C ALA A 23 2.74 -6.83 -5.42
N TYR A 24 1.95 -5.75 -5.34
CA TYR A 24 2.42 -4.42 -5.74
C TYR A 24 3.59 -3.92 -4.89
N THR A 25 3.60 -4.28 -3.61
CA THR A 25 4.63 -3.81 -2.69
C THR A 25 5.95 -4.54 -2.90
N VAL A 26 5.93 -5.88 -3.00
CA VAL A 26 7.15 -6.70 -3.08
C VAL A 26 7.60 -6.96 -4.52
N ARG A 27 6.71 -6.81 -5.51
CA ARG A 27 6.93 -7.09 -6.94
C ARG A 27 7.37 -8.53 -7.23
N ASP A 28 6.78 -9.45 -6.48
CA ASP A 28 7.05 -10.87 -6.54
C ASP A 28 5.78 -11.57 -6.04
N GLU A 29 5.06 -12.23 -6.94
CA GLU A 29 3.76 -12.83 -6.65
C GLU A 29 3.89 -14.02 -5.71
N ASP A 30 4.92 -14.84 -5.86
CA ASP A 30 5.16 -15.99 -4.99
C ASP A 30 5.47 -15.54 -3.57
N ALA A 31 6.35 -14.53 -3.44
CA ALA A 31 6.65 -13.92 -2.14
C ALA A 31 5.41 -13.25 -1.53
N ALA A 32 4.58 -12.61 -2.34
CA ALA A 32 3.35 -11.98 -1.85
C ALA A 32 2.37 -13.01 -1.31
N LEU A 33 2.22 -14.15 -1.98
CA LEU A 33 1.37 -15.24 -1.54
C LEU A 33 1.84 -15.79 -0.18
N ASP A 34 3.13 -16.08 -0.07
CA ASP A 34 3.74 -16.57 1.19
C ASP A 34 3.53 -15.58 2.33
N ILE A 35 3.77 -14.28 2.09
CA ILE A 35 3.61 -13.22 3.10
C ILE A 35 2.15 -13.14 3.59
N VAL A 36 1.19 -13.20 2.68
CA VAL A 36 -0.24 -13.12 3.02
C VAL A 36 -0.68 -14.35 3.79
N GLN A 37 -0.29 -15.55 3.34
CA GLN A 37 -0.61 -16.79 4.05
C GLN A 37 -0.02 -16.80 5.45
N ASP A 38 1.26 -16.44 5.61
CA ASP A 38 1.91 -16.30 6.91
C ASP A 38 1.17 -15.31 7.83
N ALA A 39 0.71 -14.18 7.28
CA ALA A 39 -0.03 -13.19 8.05
C ALA A 39 -1.40 -13.72 8.49
N MET A 40 -2.11 -14.44 7.62
CA MET A 40 -3.40 -15.07 7.95
C MET A 40 -3.25 -16.14 9.04
N ILE A 41 -2.23 -17.00 8.92
CA ILE A 41 -1.93 -18.03 9.93
C ILE A 41 -1.61 -17.38 11.28
N ARG A 42 -0.75 -16.36 11.30
CA ARG A 42 -0.40 -15.64 12.54
C ARG A 42 -1.59 -14.95 13.19
N LEU A 43 -2.50 -14.39 12.39
CA LEU A 43 -3.74 -13.82 12.94
C LEU A 43 -4.59 -14.91 13.58
N ALA A 44 -4.80 -16.05 12.91
CA ALA A 44 -5.59 -17.15 13.40
C ALA A 44 -5.00 -17.80 14.66
N GLU A 45 -3.68 -18.00 14.70
CA GLU A 45 -3.03 -18.65 15.84
C GLU A 45 -2.90 -17.76 17.09
N LYS A 46 -2.67 -16.45 16.92
CA LYS A 46 -2.30 -15.58 18.04
C LYS A 46 -3.39 -14.61 18.47
N TYR A 47 -4.40 -14.40 17.63
CA TYR A 47 -5.40 -13.35 17.85
C TYR A 47 -6.84 -13.82 17.61
N ALA A 48 -7.09 -15.13 17.55
CA ALA A 48 -8.42 -15.70 17.39
C ALA A 48 -9.39 -15.30 18.52
N ASP A 49 -8.87 -15.01 19.70
CA ASP A 49 -9.60 -14.57 20.88
C ASP A 49 -9.95 -13.08 20.89
N ARG A 50 -9.47 -12.32 19.94
CA ARG A 50 -9.73 -10.88 19.86
C ARG A 50 -11.13 -10.58 19.32
N PRO A 51 -11.71 -9.41 19.68
CA PRO A 51 -12.98 -8.96 19.10
C PRO A 51 -12.88 -8.85 17.57
N ALA A 52 -13.96 -9.21 16.87
CA ALA A 52 -14.02 -9.13 15.41
C ALA A 52 -13.69 -7.72 14.86
N ALA A 53 -14.06 -6.66 15.60
CA ALA A 53 -13.78 -5.28 15.25
C ALA A 53 -12.28 -4.93 15.23
N GLU A 54 -11.43 -5.68 15.95
CA GLU A 54 -9.98 -5.45 16.00
C GLU A 54 -9.23 -6.20 14.88
N LEU A 55 -9.82 -7.24 14.29
CA LEU A 55 -9.17 -8.11 13.31
C LEU A 55 -8.63 -7.35 12.09
N PRO A 56 -9.34 -6.37 11.51
CA PRO A 56 -8.85 -5.65 10.35
C PRO A 56 -7.52 -4.92 10.61
N LEU A 57 -7.44 -4.15 11.69
CA LEU A 57 -6.23 -3.38 12.01
C LEU A 57 -5.06 -4.30 12.44
N LEU A 58 -5.36 -5.36 13.21
CA LEU A 58 -4.37 -6.37 13.58
C LEU A 58 -3.81 -7.07 12.35
N PHE A 59 -4.66 -7.48 11.42
CA PHE A 59 -4.24 -8.11 10.18
C PHE A 59 -3.33 -7.20 9.36
N GLN A 60 -3.71 -5.93 9.18
CA GLN A 60 -2.90 -4.96 8.45
C GLN A 60 -1.52 -4.78 9.09
N ARG A 61 -1.46 -4.74 10.42
CA ARG A 61 -0.18 -4.63 11.15
C ARG A 61 0.69 -5.87 10.99
N ILE A 62 0.10 -7.07 11.06
CA ILE A 62 0.83 -8.33 10.86
C ILE A 62 1.38 -8.39 9.44
N LEU A 63 0.55 -8.06 8.45
CA LEU A 63 0.91 -8.05 7.03
C LEU A 63 2.02 -7.04 6.72
N SER A 64 1.92 -5.83 7.27
CA SER A 64 2.95 -4.80 7.15
C SER A 64 4.29 -5.27 7.73
N ASN A 65 4.29 -5.82 8.93
CA ASN A 65 5.50 -6.34 9.56
C ASN A 65 6.13 -7.49 8.74
N ALA A 66 5.33 -8.43 8.26
CA ALA A 66 5.80 -9.54 7.43
C ALA A 66 6.42 -9.04 6.11
N THR A 67 5.80 -8.04 5.49
CA THR A 67 6.31 -7.39 4.28
C THR A 67 7.65 -6.68 4.53
N MET A 68 7.77 -5.95 5.64
CA MET A 68 9.03 -5.28 6.00
C MET A 68 10.15 -6.27 6.35
N ASP A 69 9.82 -7.38 7.00
CA ASP A 69 10.78 -8.45 7.26
C ASP A 69 11.27 -9.11 5.97
N TRP A 70 10.40 -9.25 4.97
CA TRP A 70 10.80 -9.73 3.65
C TRP A 70 11.81 -8.77 2.99
N PHE A 71 11.57 -7.45 3.02
CA PHE A 71 12.53 -6.45 2.52
C PHE A 71 13.88 -6.50 3.24
N ARG A 72 13.86 -6.64 4.57
CA ARG A 72 15.10 -6.76 5.37
C ARG A 72 15.89 -7.99 4.93
N ARG A 73 15.24 -9.15 4.81
CA ARG A 73 15.90 -10.39 4.37
C ARG A 73 16.44 -10.28 2.94
N ARG A 74 15.70 -9.63 2.04
CA ARG A 74 16.14 -9.39 0.66
C ARG A 74 17.34 -8.46 0.61
N LYS A 75 17.33 -7.37 1.41
CA LYS A 75 18.47 -6.46 1.52
C LYS A 75 19.73 -7.15 2.05
N VAL A 76 19.61 -8.03 3.03
CA VAL A 76 20.74 -8.81 3.55
C VAL A 76 21.29 -9.76 2.47
N ARG A 77 20.42 -10.44 1.72
CA ARG A 77 20.84 -11.29 0.58
C ARG A 77 21.52 -10.49 -0.52
N SER A 78 20.98 -9.34 -0.92
CA SER A 78 21.57 -8.50 -1.95
C SER A 78 22.85 -7.78 -1.48
N ALA A 79 23.02 -7.52 -0.18
CA ALA A 79 24.26 -6.95 0.37
C ALA A 79 25.40 -7.97 0.40
N VAL A 80 25.09 -9.27 0.42
CA VAL A 80 26.08 -10.34 0.23
C VAL A 80 26.48 -10.45 -1.26
N GLU A 81 25.60 -10.09 -2.17
CA GLU A 81 25.83 -10.16 -3.63
C GLU A 81 26.40 -8.86 -4.22
N HIS A 82 26.08 -7.70 -3.64
CA HIS A 82 26.57 -6.40 -4.13
C HIS A 82 26.76 -5.42 -2.97
N ASN A 83 28.01 -5.08 -2.70
CA ASN A 83 28.38 -3.87 -1.96
C ASN A 83 28.03 -2.66 -2.82
N PHE A 84 27.34 -1.71 -2.21
CA PHE A 84 27.23 -0.29 -2.57
C PHE A 84 25.90 0.25 -3.09
N SER A 85 25.45 1.16 -2.33
CA SER A 85 25.14 2.59 -2.48
C SER A 85 23.68 2.95 -2.34
N ALA A 86 23.41 3.62 -1.30
CA ALA A 86 23.29 5.00 -0.79
C ALA A 86 21.99 5.68 -1.25
N PHE A 87 21.20 6.00 -0.38
CA PHE A 87 20.85 7.05 0.59
C PHE A 87 20.65 8.46 0.00
N GLU A 88 19.62 9.07 0.57
CA GLU A 88 19.25 10.48 0.78
C GLU A 88 18.21 11.05 -0.16
N GLY A 89 17.26 11.79 0.31
CA GLY A 89 17.04 12.66 1.47
C GLY A 89 16.51 13.99 0.99
N GLY A 90 15.64 14.62 1.66
CA GLY A 90 15.20 15.99 1.41
C GLY A 90 13.69 16.16 1.54
N ALA A 91 13.34 16.84 2.61
CA ALA A 91 12.00 17.32 2.87
C ALA A 91 11.77 18.61 2.09
N ASP A 92 10.63 18.72 1.47
CA ASP A 92 9.95 20.00 1.31
C ASP A 92 8.46 19.77 1.48
N ASP A 93 7.92 20.59 2.35
CA ASP A 93 6.55 20.62 2.83
C ASP A 93 5.74 21.42 1.80
N ASP A 94 5.10 20.71 0.86
CA ASP A 94 4.04 21.29 0.06
C ASP A 94 2.80 20.43 0.24
N ASP A 95 1.78 21.05 0.80
CA ASP A 95 0.48 20.46 1.13
C ASP A 95 -0.30 20.25 -0.17
N PHE A 96 0.05 19.16 -0.89
CA PHE A 96 -0.61 18.77 -2.12
C PHE A 96 -1.62 17.66 -1.82
N ASP A 97 -2.89 17.97 -1.91
CA ASP A 97 -3.98 17.02 -1.67
C ASP A 97 -4.32 16.23 -2.95
N LEU A 98 -3.83 14.99 -3.01
CA LEU A 98 -4.13 14.08 -4.12
C LEU A 98 -5.61 13.69 -4.18
N LEU A 99 -6.31 13.75 -3.02
CA LEU A 99 -7.75 13.49 -2.96
C LEU A 99 -8.53 14.56 -3.72
N GLU A 100 -8.18 15.82 -3.52
CA GLU A 100 -8.79 16.95 -4.24
C GLU A 100 -8.56 16.83 -5.75
N MET A 101 -7.37 16.30 -6.14
CA MET A 101 -7.02 16.05 -7.54
C MET A 101 -7.80 14.87 -8.14
N LEU A 102 -8.08 13.82 -7.38
CA LEU A 102 -8.85 12.66 -7.84
C LEU A 102 -10.36 12.94 -7.84
N GLU A 103 -10.85 13.69 -6.86
CA GLU A 103 -12.26 14.09 -6.75
C GLU A 103 -12.65 15.10 -7.84
N THR A 104 -11.75 16.00 -8.25
CA THR A 104 -12.01 16.91 -9.37
C THR A 104 -12.08 16.20 -10.73
N GLN A 105 -11.49 15.03 -10.88
CA GLN A 105 -11.62 14.24 -12.11
C GLN A 105 -12.94 13.44 -12.18
N ASP A 106 -13.55 13.09 -11.06
CA ASP A 106 -14.81 12.34 -11.04
C ASP A 106 -16.02 13.19 -11.50
N GLY A 107 -15.88 14.51 -11.47
CA GLY A 107 -16.91 15.46 -11.95
C GLY A 107 -16.92 15.74 -13.44
N SER A 108 -15.94 15.27 -14.23
CA SER A 108 -15.79 15.57 -15.66
C SER A 108 -15.93 14.37 -16.60
N LEU A 109 -16.24 13.18 -16.09
CA LEU A 109 -16.47 12.00 -16.93
C LEU A 109 -17.96 11.80 -17.21
N GLY A 110 -18.54 12.77 -17.92
CA GLY A 110 -19.80 12.59 -18.61
C GLY A 110 -19.65 11.52 -19.69
N ALA A 111 -20.55 10.55 -19.64
CA ALA A 111 -20.89 9.54 -20.61
C ALA A 111 -20.29 9.73 -22.01
N ASP A 112 -19.30 8.92 -22.35
CA ASP A 112 -19.12 8.43 -23.71
C ASP A 112 -18.39 7.08 -23.71
N GLY A 113 -18.85 6.16 -24.58
CA GLY A 113 -18.64 4.73 -24.49
C GLY A 113 -17.19 4.18 -24.54
N ALA A 114 -17.02 2.95 -24.96
CA ALA A 114 -15.86 2.05 -24.97
C ALA A 114 -14.43 2.67 -25.01
N ASP A 115 -14.24 3.83 -25.67
CA ASP A 115 -12.97 4.56 -25.70
C ASP A 115 -12.56 5.13 -24.34
N THR A 116 -13.54 5.50 -23.52
CA THR A 116 -13.30 6.04 -22.16
C THR A 116 -12.86 4.94 -21.19
N GLU A 117 -13.40 3.75 -21.36
CA GLU A 117 -13.07 2.59 -20.50
C GLU A 117 -11.65 2.07 -20.79
N ALA A 118 -11.26 2.01 -22.06
CA ALA A 118 -9.90 1.67 -22.47
C ALA A 118 -8.88 2.72 -21.99
N SER A 119 -9.20 4.01 -22.09
CA SER A 119 -8.38 5.12 -21.60
C SER A 119 -8.22 5.08 -20.07
N ARG A 120 -9.30 4.78 -19.34
CA ARG A 120 -9.29 4.63 -17.88
C ARG A 120 -8.43 3.43 -17.45
N ALA A 121 -8.57 2.29 -18.13
CA ALA A 121 -7.76 1.11 -17.86
C ALA A 121 -6.27 1.38 -18.10
N GLN A 122 -5.94 2.09 -19.16
CA GLN A 122 -4.56 2.49 -19.46
C GLN A 122 -4.00 3.44 -18.40
N MET A 123 -4.79 4.42 -17.95
CA MET A 123 -4.40 5.33 -16.87
C MET A 123 -4.14 4.57 -15.57
N LEU A 124 -5.02 3.64 -15.18
CA LEU A 124 -4.83 2.81 -13.99
C LEU A 124 -3.54 1.99 -14.07
N GLN A 125 -3.22 1.41 -15.22
CA GLN A 125 -1.96 0.68 -15.41
C GLN A 125 -0.74 1.58 -15.23
N VAL A 126 -0.80 2.81 -15.70
CA VAL A 126 0.29 3.78 -15.50
C VAL A 126 0.44 4.13 -14.03
N ILE A 127 -0.65 4.41 -13.33
CA ILE A 127 -0.64 4.70 -11.87
C ILE A 127 -0.08 3.51 -11.11
N GLU A 128 -0.55 2.30 -11.39
CA GLU A 128 -0.05 1.07 -10.77
C GLU A 128 1.45 0.89 -10.97
N HIS A 129 1.92 1.15 -12.19
CA HIS A 129 3.35 1.09 -12.50
C HIS A 129 4.15 2.10 -11.66
N GLU A 130 3.70 3.35 -11.58
CA GLU A 130 4.41 4.41 -10.83
C GLU A 130 4.36 4.16 -9.31
N VAL A 131 3.24 3.70 -8.78
CA VAL A 131 3.14 3.28 -7.37
C VAL A 131 4.16 2.18 -7.06
N ALA A 132 4.33 1.24 -8.00
CA ALA A 132 5.32 0.18 -7.87
C ALA A 132 6.78 0.70 -7.89
N GLN A 133 7.06 1.89 -8.41
CA GLN A 133 8.39 2.49 -8.40
C GLN A 133 8.71 3.27 -7.11
N LEU A 134 7.71 3.59 -6.29
CA LEU A 134 7.93 4.31 -5.03
C LEU A 134 8.86 3.54 -4.08
N PRO A 135 9.66 4.24 -3.28
CA PRO A 135 10.40 3.63 -2.17
C PRO A 135 9.44 2.86 -1.23
N ALA A 136 9.90 1.74 -0.67
CA ALA A 136 9.05 0.80 0.06
C ALA A 136 8.17 1.45 1.14
N ARG A 137 8.71 2.36 1.96
CA ARG A 137 7.95 3.03 3.02
C ARG A 137 6.95 4.05 2.50
N GLN A 138 7.28 4.76 1.42
CA GLN A 138 6.35 5.69 0.77
C GLN A 138 5.20 4.93 0.11
N ARG A 139 5.50 3.83 -0.57
CA ARG A 139 4.51 2.95 -1.18
C ARG A 139 3.59 2.34 -0.12
N GLU A 140 4.14 1.86 0.98
CA GLU A 140 3.37 1.30 2.09
C GLU A 140 2.41 2.33 2.68
N ALA A 141 2.88 3.53 3.00
CA ALA A 141 2.05 4.60 3.52
C ALA A 141 0.94 4.98 2.53
N PHE A 142 1.28 5.13 1.25
CA PHE A 142 0.32 5.44 0.20
C PHE A 142 -0.77 4.37 0.08
N LEU A 143 -0.40 3.09 0.02
CA LEU A 143 -1.37 2.01 -0.11
C LEU A 143 -2.26 1.84 1.14
N LEU A 144 -1.73 2.05 2.34
CA LEU A 144 -2.52 2.01 3.56
C LEU A 144 -3.52 3.17 3.63
N ARG A 145 -3.12 4.36 3.22
CA ARG A 145 -3.98 5.55 3.25
C ARG A 145 -5.04 5.55 2.16
N TYR A 146 -4.66 5.23 0.92
CA TYR A 146 -5.51 5.44 -0.25
C TYR A 146 -6.14 4.15 -0.80
N TRP A 147 -5.56 3.00 -0.53
CA TRP A 147 -6.13 1.72 -0.94
C TRP A 147 -6.91 1.05 0.19
N GLU A 148 -6.35 1.04 1.41
CA GLU A 148 -7.00 0.46 2.60
C GLU A 148 -7.84 1.49 3.37
N GLU A 149 -7.81 2.76 2.99
CA GLU A 149 -8.61 3.86 3.56
C GLU A 149 -8.39 4.06 5.07
N LEU A 150 -7.23 3.63 5.60
CA LEU A 150 -6.88 3.84 6.98
C LEU A 150 -6.63 5.32 7.26
N ASP A 151 -6.99 5.82 8.43
CA ASP A 151 -6.61 7.15 8.85
C ASP A 151 -5.10 7.27 9.18
N VAL A 152 -4.62 8.48 9.50
CA VAL A 152 -3.19 8.70 9.77
C VAL A 152 -2.74 7.96 11.03
N ALA A 153 -3.58 7.92 12.07
CA ALA A 153 -3.25 7.27 13.34
C ALA A 153 -3.24 5.74 13.20
N GLU A 154 -4.21 5.18 12.48
CA GLU A 154 -4.27 3.76 12.14
C GLU A 154 -3.06 3.35 11.28
N THR A 155 -2.74 4.16 10.26
CA THR A 155 -1.57 3.94 9.40
C THR A 155 -0.28 3.97 10.21
N ALA A 156 -0.13 4.92 11.12
CA ALA A 156 1.03 5.01 12.03
C ALA A 156 1.14 3.76 12.91
N THR A 157 0.02 3.28 13.43
CA THR A 157 -0.06 2.05 14.23
C THR A 157 0.37 0.82 13.40
N VAL A 158 -0.13 0.70 12.17
CA VAL A 158 0.21 -0.40 11.25
C VAL A 158 1.69 -0.37 10.88
N MET A 159 2.21 0.80 10.49
CA MET A 159 3.60 0.97 10.07
C MET A 159 4.60 0.97 11.22
N GLY A 160 4.15 1.09 12.47
CA GLY A 160 5.01 1.19 13.65
C GLY A 160 5.87 2.46 13.64
N CYS A 161 5.32 3.59 13.23
CA CYS A 161 6.00 4.88 13.17
C CYS A 161 5.11 6.02 13.70
N SER A 162 5.62 7.25 13.73
CA SER A 162 4.83 8.42 14.12
C SER A 162 3.87 8.86 13.03
N GLU A 163 2.78 9.54 13.40
CA GLU A 163 1.87 10.18 12.44
C GLU A 163 2.58 11.19 11.52
N GLY A 164 3.54 11.95 12.07
CA GLY A 164 4.38 12.84 11.27
C GLY A 164 5.18 12.10 10.20
N SER A 165 5.69 10.91 10.52
CA SER A 165 6.37 10.05 9.52
C SER A 165 5.42 9.58 8.44
N VAL A 166 4.18 9.22 8.80
CA VAL A 166 3.14 8.83 7.83
C VAL A 166 2.85 9.99 6.88
N LYS A 167 2.59 11.19 7.41
CA LYS A 167 2.33 12.39 6.61
C LYS A 167 3.48 12.67 5.64
N THR A 168 4.73 12.61 6.12
CA THR A 168 5.92 12.79 5.29
C THR A 168 6.03 11.72 4.19
N HIS A 169 5.79 10.44 4.50
CA HIS A 169 5.83 9.38 3.50
C HIS A 169 4.72 9.54 2.45
N CYS A 170 3.51 9.89 2.87
CA CYS A 170 2.40 10.15 1.95
C CYS A 170 2.67 11.34 1.05
N SER A 171 3.10 12.47 1.61
CA SER A 171 3.42 13.68 0.84
C SER A 171 4.49 13.40 -0.22
N ARG A 172 5.57 12.73 0.15
CA ARG A 172 6.62 12.34 -0.80
C ARG A 172 6.12 11.38 -1.87
N ALA A 173 5.27 10.42 -1.51
CA ALA A 173 4.67 9.48 -2.47
C ALA A 173 3.82 10.21 -3.49
N VAL A 174 2.93 11.08 -3.03
CA VAL A 174 2.03 11.89 -3.87
C VAL A 174 2.82 12.79 -4.81
N HIS A 175 3.84 13.48 -4.28
CA HIS A 175 4.70 14.36 -5.08
C HIS A 175 5.44 13.58 -6.18
N ALA A 176 6.00 12.42 -5.85
CA ALA A 176 6.68 11.57 -6.81
C ALA A 176 5.73 11.05 -7.89
N LEU A 177 4.52 10.63 -7.51
CA LEU A 177 3.49 10.18 -8.44
C LEU A 177 3.02 11.31 -9.35
N ALA A 178 2.71 12.49 -8.80
CA ALA A 178 2.30 13.66 -9.59
C ALA A 178 3.38 14.04 -10.62
N LYS A 179 4.64 14.04 -10.23
CA LYS A 179 5.77 14.32 -11.14
C LYS A 179 5.85 13.27 -12.26
N ALA A 180 5.73 11.99 -11.93
CA ALA A 180 5.81 10.90 -12.90
C ALA A 180 4.63 10.92 -13.88
N LEU A 181 3.41 11.17 -13.40
CA LEU A 181 2.21 11.27 -14.22
C LEU A 181 2.27 12.47 -15.19
N ARG A 182 2.71 13.64 -14.71
CA ARG A 182 2.93 14.82 -15.57
C ARG A 182 3.95 14.55 -16.67
N ALA A 183 5.04 13.85 -16.37
CA ALA A 183 6.04 13.48 -17.37
C ALA A 183 5.48 12.56 -18.47
N LYS A 184 4.39 11.85 -18.18
CA LYS A 184 3.67 10.99 -19.14
C LYS A 184 2.48 11.67 -19.82
N GLY A 185 2.33 12.99 -19.63
CA GLY A 185 1.24 13.77 -20.22
C GLY A 185 -0.12 13.55 -19.54
N ILE A 186 -0.14 12.89 -18.41
CA ILE A 186 -1.32 12.74 -17.55
C ILE A 186 -1.25 13.92 -16.58
N ALA A 187 -1.85 15.03 -16.97
CA ALA A 187 -1.99 16.19 -16.09
C ALA A 187 -3.26 16.04 -15.26
N PRO A 188 -3.25 16.49 -13.98
CA PRO A 188 -4.48 16.71 -13.23
C PRO A 188 -5.26 17.86 -13.83
#